data_382d9e973ace9649d25f95d18e1c2220
#
_entry.id   382d9e973ace9649d25f95d18e1c2220
#
_cell.length_a   1.000
_cell.length_b   1.000
_cell.length_c   1.000
_cell.angle_alpha   90.00
_cell.angle_beta   90.00
_cell.angle_gamma   90.00
#
_symmetry.space_group_name_H-M   'P 1'
#
loop_
_entity.id
_entity.type
_entity.pdbx_description
1 polymer ?
#
loop_
_entity_poly.entity_id
_entity_poly.type
_entity_poly.pdbx_seq_one_letter_code
_entity_poly.pdbx_strand_id
1 'polypeptide(L)'
;MKKILALLMALTLVLSFAACGKKDVVEVTTTPITMGADAAVNADDFKTTAAPETTTALVEVTDESGEVVTDASGEAVTEVITEKTTTLAEKPIKDWTKAEMLYAYNQAVIKTEKGQIPTGQSTMKLAGGITGDGAIGSILEVLSPAAEKALAKNSTPTDFIPGYGELRGEDLKAIQIIDNGKTYTIEMTVKSQTDGPDADDKAGPVGRAIGTLGSIEGALKELGASFKSGRETVSLTYDDVSIRAEIDKTTGTIVHGQWHYVVKVLVGDAKASISVLTANLKNLRANIDYTVVI
;
A
#
# COMPACT_ATOMS: atom_id res chain seq x y z
N MET A 1 -35.29 2.64 -15.32
CA MET A 1 -33.93 2.61 -15.84
C MET A 1 -33.01 3.62 -15.18
N LYS A 2 -33.26 4.95 -15.17
CA LYS A 2 -32.39 5.94 -14.51
C LYS A 2 -32.12 5.71 -13.02
N LYS A 3 -33.04 5.09 -12.29
CA LYS A 3 -32.96 4.88 -10.83
C LYS A 3 -32.18 3.61 -10.43
N ILE A 4 -32.07 2.63 -11.33
CA ILE A 4 -31.25 1.41 -11.15
C ILE A 4 -29.79 1.72 -11.48
N LEU A 5 -29.54 2.65 -12.42
CA LEU A 5 -28.23 3.20 -12.70
C LEU A 5 -27.62 3.90 -11.48
N ALA A 6 -28.46 4.52 -10.63
CA ALA A 6 -28.02 5.13 -9.38
C ALA A 6 -27.59 4.09 -8.33
N LEU A 7 -28.21 2.89 -8.26
CA LEU A 7 -27.78 1.82 -7.34
C LEU A 7 -26.40 1.25 -7.72
N LEU A 8 -26.09 1.16 -9.01
CA LEU A 8 -24.79 0.72 -9.49
C LEU A 8 -23.73 1.81 -9.41
N MET A 9 -24.12 3.06 -9.65
CA MET A 9 -23.23 4.18 -9.30
C MET A 9 -22.92 4.19 -7.80
N ALA A 10 -23.84 3.73 -6.94
CA ALA A 10 -23.60 3.59 -5.52
C ALA A 10 -22.49 2.58 -5.21
N LEU A 11 -22.52 1.43 -5.84
CA LEU A 11 -21.47 0.43 -5.66
C LEU A 11 -20.14 0.89 -6.29
N THR A 12 -20.18 1.67 -7.39
CA THR A 12 -18.99 2.20 -8.07
C THR A 12 -18.44 3.48 -7.43
N LEU A 13 -19.25 4.24 -6.71
CA LEU A 13 -18.85 5.46 -6.03
C LEU A 13 -18.28 5.23 -4.61
N VAL A 14 -18.45 4.04 -4.04
CA VAL A 14 -17.65 3.60 -2.87
C VAL A 14 -16.15 3.77 -3.13
N LEU A 15 -15.77 3.88 -4.40
CA LEU A 15 -14.41 3.94 -4.91
C LEU A 15 -13.94 5.36 -5.28
N SER A 16 -14.72 6.40 -4.98
CA SER A 16 -14.48 7.75 -5.52
C SER A 16 -13.68 8.69 -4.61
N PHE A 17 -13.06 8.21 -3.55
CA PHE A 17 -12.39 9.09 -2.57
C PHE A 17 -11.02 9.64 -3.00
N ALA A 18 -10.65 9.52 -4.26
CA ALA A 18 -9.44 10.19 -4.75
C ALA A 18 -9.74 10.93 -6.05
N ALA A 19 -10.50 12.03 -6.01
CA ALA A 19 -10.54 12.81 -7.24
C ALA A 19 -11.13 14.21 -7.15
N CYS A 20 -10.33 15.16 -7.48
CA CYS A 20 -10.74 16.39 -8.17
C CYS A 20 -9.80 16.60 -9.36
N GLY A 21 -10.31 16.50 -10.58
CA GLY A 21 -9.56 16.90 -11.78
C GLY A 21 -9.86 16.07 -13.03
N LYS A 22 -10.44 16.74 -14.04
CA LYS A 22 -10.65 16.19 -15.40
C LYS A 22 -9.31 16.15 -16.13
N LYS A 23 -8.86 14.98 -16.58
CA LYS A 23 -7.94 14.83 -17.72
C LYS A 23 -8.10 13.45 -18.36
N ASP A 24 -7.64 13.33 -19.60
CA ASP A 24 -7.75 12.13 -20.44
C ASP A 24 -7.23 10.87 -19.73
N VAL A 25 -7.97 9.78 -19.85
CA VAL A 25 -7.63 8.50 -19.27
C VAL A 25 -6.40 7.95 -20.01
N VAL A 26 -5.25 8.01 -19.36
CA VAL A 26 -4.05 7.32 -19.83
C VAL A 26 -4.17 5.85 -19.41
N GLU A 27 -3.98 4.95 -20.36
CA GLU A 27 -3.94 3.52 -20.05
C GLU A 27 -2.63 3.21 -19.30
N VAL A 28 -2.74 2.89 -18.01
CA VAL A 28 -1.59 2.52 -17.20
C VAL A 28 -1.30 1.03 -17.41
N THR A 29 -0.17 0.74 -18.04
CA THR A 29 0.32 -0.63 -18.20
C THR A 29 1.09 -1.03 -16.95
N THR A 30 0.61 -2.06 -16.24
CA THR A 30 1.32 -2.65 -15.11
C THR A 30 2.38 -3.61 -15.59
N THR A 31 3.57 -3.53 -15.00
CA THR A 31 4.62 -4.52 -15.23
C THR A 31 4.48 -5.64 -14.20
N PRO A 32 4.29 -6.90 -14.63
CA PRO A 32 4.24 -8.03 -13.71
C PRO A 32 5.53 -8.14 -12.89
N ILE A 33 5.41 -8.40 -11.59
CA ILE A 33 6.54 -8.65 -10.70
C ILE A 33 6.85 -10.15 -10.71
N THR A 34 8.08 -10.48 -11.10
CA THR A 34 8.57 -11.85 -11.04
C THR A 34 9.51 -11.99 -9.85
N MET A 35 9.08 -12.69 -8.81
CA MET A 35 9.86 -12.90 -7.60
C MET A 35 10.85 -14.07 -7.79
N GLY A 36 12.12 -13.84 -7.37
CA GLY A 36 13.11 -14.91 -7.25
C GLY A 36 12.74 -15.91 -6.16
N ALA A 37 13.33 -17.10 -6.21
CA ALA A 37 13.09 -18.16 -5.22
C ALA A 37 13.44 -17.71 -3.79
N ASP A 38 14.47 -16.87 -3.64
CA ASP A 38 14.95 -16.36 -2.34
C ASP A 38 14.15 -15.17 -1.82
N ALA A 39 13.15 -14.67 -2.57
CA ALA A 39 12.34 -13.52 -2.19
C ALA A 39 11.33 -13.85 -1.09
N ALA A 40 10.92 -15.12 -0.91
CA ALA A 40 9.94 -15.54 0.09
C ALA A 40 10.40 -15.16 1.49
N VAL A 41 9.47 -14.61 2.29
CA VAL A 41 9.72 -14.06 3.63
C VAL A 41 9.42 -15.10 4.71
N ASN A 42 10.34 -15.23 5.67
CA ASN A 42 10.15 -15.99 6.89
C ASN A 42 10.11 -15.04 8.11
N ALA A 43 9.50 -15.48 9.20
CA ALA A 43 9.40 -14.68 10.41
C ALA A 43 10.78 -14.30 11.01
N ASP A 44 11.80 -15.12 10.75
CA ASP A 44 13.16 -14.89 11.25
C ASP A 44 13.90 -13.79 10.50
N ASP A 45 13.49 -13.48 9.27
CA ASP A 45 14.13 -12.45 8.42
C ASP A 45 14.05 -11.03 9.02
N PHE A 46 13.15 -10.82 9.98
CA PHE A 46 12.88 -9.52 10.59
C PHE A 46 13.14 -9.48 12.10
N LYS A 47 13.76 -10.52 12.66
CA LYS A 47 14.10 -10.57 14.11
C LYS A 47 15.25 -9.63 14.46
N THR A 48 16.10 -9.31 13.51
CA THR A 48 17.21 -8.37 13.69
C THR A 48 16.73 -6.97 13.30
N THR A 49 16.99 -6.00 14.17
CA THR A 49 16.63 -4.60 13.93
C THR A 49 17.35 -4.09 12.69
N ALA A 50 16.61 -3.65 11.67
CA ALA A 50 17.18 -3.11 10.44
C ALA A 50 17.75 -1.68 10.60
N ALA A 51 17.43 -1.02 11.71
CA ALA A 51 17.99 0.28 12.02
C ALA A 51 19.48 0.13 12.38
N PRO A 52 20.37 0.95 11.81
CA PRO A 52 21.76 1.00 12.22
C PRO A 52 21.80 1.38 13.71
N GLU A 53 22.22 0.44 14.57
CA GLU A 53 22.45 0.74 15.98
C GLU A 53 23.75 1.51 16.11
N THR A 54 23.68 2.72 16.61
CA THR A 54 24.88 3.46 17.03
C THR A 54 25.34 2.89 18.35
N THR A 55 26.33 2.02 18.33
CA THR A 55 26.96 1.53 19.55
C THR A 55 27.91 2.59 20.05
N THR A 56 27.60 3.17 21.19
CA THR A 56 28.50 4.10 21.90
C THR A 56 29.28 3.30 22.92
N ALA A 57 30.57 3.13 22.71
CA ALA A 57 31.45 2.53 23.71
C ALA A 57 32.22 3.65 24.43
N LEU A 58 32.28 3.58 25.75
CA LEU A 58 33.19 4.36 26.54
C LEU A 58 34.55 3.61 26.54
N VAL A 59 35.58 4.21 26.03
CA VAL A 59 36.91 3.64 26.03
C VAL A 59 37.79 4.51 26.90
N GLU A 60 38.57 3.86 27.80
CA GLU A 60 39.55 4.55 28.62
C GLU A 60 40.67 5.13 27.73
N VAL A 61 40.96 6.39 27.92
CA VAL A 61 42.05 7.06 27.20
C VAL A 61 43.38 6.62 27.83
N THR A 62 44.28 6.09 26.98
CA THR A 62 45.65 5.76 27.42
C THR A 62 46.65 6.75 26.83
N ASP A 63 47.73 7.05 27.53
CA ASP A 63 48.86 7.86 27.06
C ASP A 63 49.72 7.08 26.05
N GLU A 64 50.82 7.71 25.60
CA GLU A 64 51.77 7.10 24.65
C GLU A 64 52.52 5.90 25.21
N SER A 65 52.51 5.70 26.55
CA SER A 65 53.10 4.55 27.22
C SER A 65 52.10 3.41 27.46
N GLY A 66 50.82 3.64 27.17
CA GLY A 66 49.74 2.68 27.39
C GLY A 66 49.15 2.70 28.80
N GLU A 67 49.47 3.72 29.61
CA GLU A 67 48.85 3.92 30.91
C GLU A 67 47.55 4.73 30.77
N VAL A 68 46.53 4.35 31.62
CA VAL A 68 45.24 5.03 31.64
C VAL A 68 45.40 6.48 32.12
N VAL A 69 44.99 7.42 31.35
CA VAL A 69 44.97 8.85 31.70
C VAL A 69 43.88 9.07 32.75
N THR A 70 44.25 9.61 33.92
CA THR A 70 43.31 9.99 34.96
C THR A 70 43.13 11.50 35.03
N ASP A 71 41.93 11.95 35.39
CA ASP A 71 41.66 13.36 35.65
C ASP A 71 42.26 13.85 37.00
N ALA A 72 42.00 15.11 37.36
CA ALA A 72 42.50 15.72 38.57
C ALA A 72 41.91 15.08 39.86
N SER A 73 40.88 14.27 39.77
CA SER A 73 40.27 13.50 40.88
C SER A 73 40.77 12.07 40.94
N GLY A 74 41.60 11.62 39.98
CA GLY A 74 42.12 10.27 39.90
C GLY A 74 41.18 9.28 39.21
N GLU A 75 40.09 9.75 38.56
CA GLU A 75 39.21 8.92 37.77
C GLU A 75 39.71 8.79 36.33
N ALA A 76 39.55 7.61 35.74
CA ALA A 76 39.94 7.35 34.36
C ALA A 76 39.18 8.26 33.41
N VAL A 77 39.95 8.99 32.57
CA VAL A 77 39.33 9.75 31.49
C VAL A 77 38.82 8.79 30.41
N THR A 78 37.53 8.83 30.17
CA THR A 78 36.89 8.01 29.14
C THR A 78 36.49 8.88 27.96
N GLU A 79 36.86 8.44 26.77
CA GLU A 79 36.42 9.05 25.53
C GLU A 79 35.24 8.26 24.96
N VAL A 80 34.22 8.97 24.50
CA VAL A 80 33.09 8.36 23.81
C VAL A 80 33.52 8.05 22.39
N ILE A 81 33.89 6.79 22.15
CA ILE A 81 34.09 6.32 20.77
C ILE A 81 32.72 5.91 20.23
N THR A 82 32.23 6.73 19.30
CA THR A 82 31.11 6.32 18.46
C THR A 82 31.69 5.41 17.38
N GLU A 83 31.51 4.09 17.56
CA GLU A 83 31.83 3.17 16.48
C GLU A 83 31.02 3.57 15.26
N LYS A 84 31.71 3.76 14.13
CA LYS A 84 31.06 4.09 12.88
C LYS A 84 30.17 2.94 12.46
N THR A 85 28.88 3.06 12.77
CA THR A 85 27.90 2.11 12.27
C THR A 85 27.87 2.19 10.75
N THR A 86 28.14 1.07 10.08
CA THR A 86 28.03 1.01 8.62
C THR A 86 26.58 1.32 8.25
N THR A 87 26.37 2.49 7.64
CA THR A 87 25.04 2.87 7.17
C THR A 87 24.64 2.00 5.98
N LEU A 88 23.32 1.85 5.73
CA LEU A 88 22.85 1.16 4.53
C LEU A 88 23.46 1.69 3.24
N ALA A 89 23.82 2.98 3.21
CA ALA A 89 24.49 3.61 2.07
C ALA A 89 25.90 3.06 1.81
N GLU A 90 26.58 2.50 2.82
CA GLU A 90 27.94 1.95 2.71
C GLU A 90 27.95 0.43 2.47
N LYS A 91 26.81 -0.26 2.71
CA LYS A 91 26.67 -1.70 2.51
C LYS A 91 26.25 -2.00 1.06
N PRO A 92 26.96 -2.90 0.35
CA PRO A 92 26.53 -3.31 -0.98
C PRO A 92 25.08 -3.82 -0.98
N ILE A 93 24.26 -3.37 -1.92
CA ILE A 93 22.83 -3.70 -2.00
C ILE A 93 22.58 -5.22 -2.05
N LYS A 94 23.44 -5.96 -2.74
CA LYS A 94 23.39 -7.42 -2.83
C LYS A 94 23.50 -8.14 -1.47
N ASP A 95 24.04 -7.46 -0.48
CA ASP A 95 24.27 -8.00 0.87
C ASP A 95 23.18 -7.55 1.87
N TRP A 96 22.17 -6.79 1.41
CA TRP A 96 21.08 -6.34 2.24
C TRP A 96 20.18 -7.49 2.67
N THR A 97 19.87 -7.54 3.95
CA THR A 97 18.85 -8.41 4.50
C THR A 97 17.44 -7.95 4.10
N LYS A 98 16.45 -8.82 4.19
CA LYS A 98 15.04 -8.46 3.91
C LYS A 98 14.55 -7.35 4.84
N ALA A 99 15.01 -7.34 6.09
CA ALA A 99 14.73 -6.27 7.04
C ALA A 99 15.31 -4.92 6.60
N GLU A 100 16.54 -4.90 6.09
CA GLU A 100 17.17 -3.69 5.56
C GLU A 100 16.47 -3.20 4.28
N MET A 101 16.06 -4.10 3.39
CA MET A 101 15.27 -3.75 2.21
C MET A 101 13.94 -3.09 2.59
N LEU A 102 13.21 -3.68 3.55
CA LEU A 102 11.95 -3.13 4.04
C LEU A 102 12.14 -1.77 4.72
N TYR A 103 13.18 -1.65 5.55
CA TYR A 103 13.52 -0.38 6.18
C TYR A 103 13.81 0.70 5.13
N ALA A 104 14.62 0.38 4.11
CA ALA A 104 14.94 1.31 3.03
C ALA A 104 13.69 1.77 2.27
N TYR A 105 12.77 0.85 1.97
CA TYR A 105 11.49 1.18 1.35
C TYR A 105 10.66 2.13 2.22
N ASN A 106 10.46 1.82 3.49
CA ASN A 106 9.68 2.66 4.40
C ASN A 106 10.29 4.08 4.52
N GLN A 107 11.62 4.17 4.63
CA GLN A 107 12.30 5.46 4.65
C GLN A 107 12.14 6.23 3.34
N ALA A 108 12.18 5.54 2.20
CA ALA A 108 11.99 6.17 0.90
C ALA A 108 10.56 6.73 0.72
N VAL A 109 9.53 6.01 1.18
CA VAL A 109 8.14 6.50 1.21
C VAL A 109 8.07 7.80 2.02
N ILE A 110 8.51 7.78 3.29
CA ILE A 110 8.47 8.93 4.19
C ILE A 110 9.23 10.13 3.61
N LYS A 111 10.38 9.87 2.98
CA LYS A 111 11.23 10.91 2.43
C LYS A 111 10.65 11.55 1.18
N THR A 112 10.02 10.74 0.33
CA THR A 112 9.36 11.21 -0.89
C THR A 112 8.10 12.00 -0.54
N GLU A 113 7.32 11.56 0.43
CA GLU A 113 6.11 12.25 0.89
C GLU A 113 6.42 13.64 1.48
N LYS A 114 7.56 13.77 2.18
CA LYS A 114 8.03 15.07 2.71
C LYS A 114 8.68 15.98 1.67
N GLY A 115 9.04 15.43 0.52
CA GLY A 115 9.73 16.12 -0.57
C GLY A 115 8.82 16.48 -1.73
N GLN A 116 9.34 16.29 -2.93
CA GLN A 116 8.58 16.45 -4.17
C GLN A 116 8.09 15.08 -4.65
N ILE A 117 6.78 14.88 -4.66
CA ILE A 117 6.15 13.67 -5.16
C ILE A 117 6.21 13.69 -6.70
N PRO A 118 6.74 12.62 -7.34
CA PRO A 118 6.70 12.51 -8.80
C PRO A 118 5.27 12.52 -9.33
N THR A 119 5.08 13.05 -10.52
CA THR A 119 3.78 13.02 -11.19
C THR A 119 3.41 11.59 -11.56
N GLY A 120 2.22 11.18 -11.21
CA GLY A 120 1.74 9.83 -11.46
C GLY A 120 0.25 9.77 -11.80
N GLN A 121 -0.27 8.57 -11.82
CA GLN A 121 -1.66 8.27 -12.16
C GLN A 121 -2.20 7.15 -11.26
N SER A 122 -3.36 7.35 -10.66
CA SER A 122 -4.15 6.26 -10.09
C SER A 122 -5.20 5.79 -11.10
N THR A 123 -5.44 4.50 -11.16
CA THR A 123 -6.48 3.90 -12.02
C THR A 123 -7.31 2.90 -11.24
N MET A 124 -8.60 2.89 -11.52
CA MET A 124 -9.53 1.87 -11.05
C MET A 124 -10.26 1.27 -12.23
N LYS A 125 -10.26 -0.04 -12.34
CA LYS A 125 -10.93 -0.78 -13.42
C LYS A 125 -11.75 -1.92 -12.84
N LEU A 126 -12.90 -2.20 -13.46
CA LEU A 126 -13.64 -3.41 -13.16
C LEU A 126 -12.91 -4.61 -13.80
N ALA A 127 -12.45 -5.55 -12.99
CA ALA A 127 -11.79 -6.78 -13.44
C ALA A 127 -12.83 -7.89 -13.62
N GLY A 128 -13.45 -7.92 -14.78
CA GLY A 128 -14.63 -8.75 -15.06
C GLY A 128 -15.93 -8.04 -14.73
N GLY A 129 -17.05 -8.66 -15.01
CA GLY A 129 -18.38 -8.05 -14.80
C GLY A 129 -18.79 -8.04 -13.31
N ILE A 130 -19.89 -7.34 -13.03
CA ILE A 130 -20.59 -7.44 -11.75
C ILE A 130 -21.57 -8.61 -11.89
N THR A 131 -21.57 -9.52 -10.92
CA THR A 131 -22.46 -10.69 -10.88
C THR A 131 -23.32 -10.69 -9.62
N GLY A 132 -24.43 -11.42 -9.64
CA GLY A 132 -25.29 -11.59 -8.49
C GLY A 132 -26.40 -12.60 -8.79
N ASP A 133 -27.06 -13.09 -7.74
CA ASP A 133 -28.11 -14.10 -7.88
C ASP A 133 -29.50 -13.47 -8.15
N GLY A 134 -30.32 -14.19 -8.91
CA GLY A 134 -31.71 -13.83 -9.20
C GLY A 134 -31.85 -12.79 -10.33
N ALA A 135 -32.98 -12.10 -10.35
CA ALA A 135 -33.36 -11.14 -11.39
C ALA A 135 -32.39 -9.93 -11.49
N ILE A 136 -31.57 -9.72 -10.48
CA ILE A 136 -30.54 -8.64 -10.46
C ILE A 136 -29.34 -8.98 -11.35
N GLY A 137 -28.98 -10.26 -11.49
CA GLY A 137 -27.84 -10.67 -12.32
C GLY A 137 -27.92 -10.14 -13.74
N SER A 138 -29.07 -10.32 -14.40
CA SER A 138 -29.26 -9.83 -15.80
C SER A 138 -29.21 -8.30 -15.90
N ILE A 139 -29.59 -7.57 -14.87
CA ILE A 139 -29.53 -6.11 -14.83
C ILE A 139 -28.09 -5.66 -14.64
N LEU A 140 -27.32 -6.36 -13.83
CA LEU A 140 -25.91 -6.05 -13.53
C LEU A 140 -25.01 -6.27 -14.75
N GLU A 141 -25.26 -7.29 -15.57
CA GLU A 141 -24.54 -7.53 -16.81
C GLU A 141 -24.69 -6.36 -17.80
N VAL A 142 -25.89 -5.79 -17.90
CA VAL A 142 -26.14 -4.62 -18.75
C VAL A 142 -25.48 -3.35 -18.18
N LEU A 143 -25.27 -3.29 -16.87
CA LEU A 143 -24.74 -2.12 -16.20
C LEU A 143 -23.21 -2.16 -15.98
N SER A 144 -22.55 -3.32 -16.19
CA SER A 144 -21.08 -3.42 -16.08
C SER A 144 -20.35 -2.39 -16.96
N PRO A 145 -20.71 -2.14 -18.23
CA PRO A 145 -20.06 -1.11 -19.02
C PRO A 145 -20.23 0.32 -18.48
N ALA A 146 -21.36 0.59 -17.80
CA ALA A 146 -21.57 1.90 -17.18
C ALA A 146 -20.73 2.06 -15.91
N ALA A 147 -20.53 0.96 -15.16
CA ALA A 147 -19.65 0.92 -13.99
C ALA A 147 -18.18 1.10 -14.41
N GLU A 148 -17.72 0.39 -15.44
CA GLU A 148 -16.38 0.57 -16.00
C GLU A 148 -16.12 2.02 -16.42
N LYS A 149 -17.05 2.63 -17.12
CA LYS A 149 -16.94 4.05 -17.50
C LYS A 149 -16.91 4.99 -16.29
N ALA A 150 -17.63 4.66 -15.22
CA ALA A 150 -17.62 5.44 -13.99
C ALA A 150 -16.29 5.29 -13.26
N LEU A 151 -15.75 4.08 -13.15
CA LEU A 151 -14.42 3.80 -12.55
C LEU A 151 -13.30 4.48 -13.36
N ALA A 152 -13.35 4.40 -14.69
CA ALA A 152 -12.38 5.06 -15.55
C ALA A 152 -12.35 6.59 -15.38
N LYS A 153 -13.49 7.22 -15.03
CA LYS A 153 -13.53 8.65 -14.73
C LYS A 153 -12.85 9.01 -13.40
N ASN A 154 -12.65 8.04 -12.53
CA ASN A 154 -11.96 8.20 -11.25
C ASN A 154 -10.46 7.95 -11.37
N SER A 155 -9.97 7.68 -12.58
CA SER A 155 -8.53 7.68 -12.85
C SER A 155 -8.02 9.11 -12.78
N THR A 156 -7.17 9.41 -11.80
CA THR A 156 -6.73 10.77 -11.49
C THR A 156 -5.20 10.86 -11.45
N PRO A 157 -4.64 12.03 -11.78
CA PRO A 157 -3.24 12.30 -11.45
C PRO A 157 -3.01 12.07 -9.95
N THR A 158 -1.90 11.42 -9.60
CA THR A 158 -1.50 11.25 -8.21
C THR A 158 -0.67 12.44 -7.73
N ASP A 159 -0.96 12.87 -6.52
CA ASP A 159 -0.19 13.85 -5.75
C ASP A 159 0.23 13.28 -4.39
N PHE A 160 0.23 11.96 -4.28
CA PHE A 160 0.60 11.20 -3.08
C PHE A 160 1.40 9.95 -3.43
N ILE A 161 2.16 9.45 -2.45
CA ILE A 161 2.78 8.12 -2.48
C ILE A 161 1.88 7.15 -1.72
N PRO A 162 1.51 5.99 -2.31
CA PRO A 162 0.78 4.97 -1.58
C PRO A 162 1.57 4.41 -0.40
N GLY A 163 0.86 4.08 0.68
CA GLY A 163 1.46 3.63 1.93
C GLY A 163 1.91 4.77 2.83
N TYR A 164 2.34 4.42 4.03
CA TYR A 164 2.65 5.39 5.10
C TYR A 164 4.07 5.21 5.65
N GLY A 165 4.90 4.36 4.99
CA GLY A 165 6.23 4.01 5.51
C GLY A 165 6.19 3.17 6.79
N GLU A 166 5.07 2.46 7.04
CA GLU A 166 4.81 1.66 8.24
C GLU A 166 4.63 0.17 7.93
N LEU A 167 5.00 -0.26 6.72
CA LEU A 167 4.91 -1.66 6.31
C LEU A 167 5.84 -2.52 7.17
N ARG A 168 5.35 -3.68 7.62
CA ARG A 168 6.03 -4.57 8.55
C ARG A 168 6.45 -5.86 7.86
N GLY A 169 7.46 -6.54 8.40
CA GLY A 169 7.88 -7.84 7.88
C GLY A 169 6.78 -8.89 7.88
N GLU A 170 5.93 -8.86 8.91
CA GLU A 170 4.76 -9.76 9.03
C GLU A 170 3.69 -9.54 7.95
N ASP A 171 3.69 -8.38 7.28
CA ASP A 171 2.74 -8.04 6.22
C ASP A 171 3.14 -8.65 4.87
N LEU A 172 4.39 -9.03 4.71
CA LEU A 172 4.95 -9.47 3.44
C LEU A 172 4.80 -10.98 3.21
N LYS A 173 4.63 -11.35 1.95
CA LYS A 173 4.84 -12.70 1.42
C LYS A 173 6.24 -12.84 0.85
N ALA A 174 6.72 -11.81 0.16
CA ALA A 174 8.05 -11.78 -0.44
C ALA A 174 8.57 -10.36 -0.58
N ILE A 175 9.90 -10.22 -0.60
CA ILE A 175 10.63 -8.99 -0.89
C ILE A 175 11.94 -9.32 -1.59
N GLN A 176 12.27 -8.54 -2.61
CA GLN A 176 13.56 -8.61 -3.31
C GLN A 176 14.04 -7.22 -3.71
N ILE A 177 15.33 -7.13 -4.04
CA ILE A 177 15.97 -5.90 -4.47
C ILE A 177 16.77 -6.13 -5.74
N ILE A 178 16.76 -5.13 -6.64
CA ILE A 178 17.48 -5.14 -7.91
C ILE A 178 18.33 -3.88 -7.96
N ASP A 179 19.64 -4.03 -8.13
CA ASP A 179 20.56 -2.90 -8.30
C ASP A 179 20.56 -2.43 -9.77
N ASN A 180 20.18 -1.18 -10.00
CA ASN A 180 20.15 -0.56 -11.32
C ASN A 180 21.29 0.46 -11.52
N GLY A 181 22.34 0.42 -10.68
CA GLY A 181 23.46 1.32 -10.72
C GLY A 181 23.21 2.62 -9.95
N LYS A 182 22.56 3.62 -10.53
CA LYS A 182 22.22 4.89 -9.85
C LYS A 182 21.00 4.78 -8.95
N THR A 183 20.13 3.83 -9.24
CA THR A 183 18.92 3.53 -8.48
C THR A 183 18.95 2.08 -8.00
N TYR A 184 18.02 1.69 -7.17
CA TYR A 184 17.66 0.30 -6.91
C TYR A 184 16.14 0.16 -6.90
N THR A 185 15.67 -1.01 -7.28
CA THR A 185 14.24 -1.33 -7.25
C THR A 185 13.96 -2.33 -6.14
N ILE A 186 13.03 -1.99 -5.25
CA ILE A 186 12.47 -2.93 -4.28
C ILE A 186 11.13 -3.42 -4.82
N GLU A 187 10.99 -4.74 -4.88
CA GLU A 187 9.75 -5.41 -5.26
C GLU A 187 9.23 -6.23 -4.09
N MET A 188 7.93 -6.11 -3.82
CA MET A 188 7.27 -6.78 -2.71
C MET A 188 5.94 -7.36 -3.12
N THR A 189 5.59 -8.50 -2.53
CA THR A 189 4.22 -9.00 -2.48
C THR A 189 3.74 -8.98 -1.04
N VAL A 190 2.54 -8.46 -0.84
CA VAL A 190 1.93 -8.26 0.48
C VAL A 190 0.88 -9.34 0.73
N LYS A 191 0.64 -9.68 1.97
CA LYS A 191 -0.41 -10.62 2.36
C LYS A 191 -1.78 -10.08 2.02
N SER A 192 -2.68 -10.98 1.65
CA SER A 192 -4.09 -10.65 1.40
C SER A 192 -4.75 -10.16 2.70
N GLN A 193 -5.75 -9.32 2.55
CA GLN A 193 -6.54 -8.75 3.66
C GLN A 193 -8.02 -8.88 3.33
N THR A 194 -8.84 -9.15 4.34
CA THR A 194 -10.31 -9.09 4.20
C THR A 194 -10.87 -8.15 5.24
N ASP A 195 -11.61 -7.17 4.77
CA ASP A 195 -12.23 -6.12 5.56
C ASP A 195 -13.73 -6.26 5.57
N GLY A 196 -14.34 -5.84 6.67
CA GLY A 196 -15.77 -5.60 6.76
C GLY A 196 -16.15 -4.18 6.29
N PRO A 197 -17.44 -3.85 6.40
CA PRO A 197 -17.96 -2.56 5.91
C PRO A 197 -17.49 -1.32 6.68
N ASP A 198 -16.88 -1.50 7.84
CA ASP A 198 -16.44 -0.43 8.75
C ASP A 198 -14.91 -0.38 8.95
N ALA A 199 -14.16 -1.00 8.08
CA ALA A 199 -12.71 -1.08 8.22
C ALA A 199 -12.04 0.31 8.14
N ASP A 200 -10.93 0.44 8.85
CA ASP A 200 -10.01 1.56 8.72
C ASP A 200 -9.14 1.35 7.49
N ASP A 201 -9.03 2.35 6.62
CA ASP A 201 -8.27 2.32 5.37
C ASP A 201 -6.76 2.10 5.56
N LYS A 202 -6.23 2.36 6.76
CA LYS A 202 -4.82 2.18 7.14
C LYS A 202 -4.54 0.87 7.87
N ALA A 203 -5.59 0.19 8.32
CA ALA A 203 -5.44 -1.04 9.09
C ALA A 203 -5.03 -2.23 8.22
N GLY A 204 -4.33 -3.18 8.83
CA GLY A 204 -3.91 -4.43 8.18
C GLY A 204 -2.76 -4.28 7.19
N PRO A 205 -2.34 -5.40 6.56
CA PRO A 205 -1.22 -5.42 5.62
C PRO A 205 -1.39 -4.50 4.43
N VAL A 206 -2.56 -4.55 3.78
CA VAL A 206 -2.85 -3.76 2.59
C VAL A 206 -3.07 -2.29 2.94
N GLY A 207 -3.71 -2.01 4.08
CA GLY A 207 -3.87 -0.64 4.58
C GLY A 207 -2.52 0.05 4.79
N ARG A 208 -1.56 -0.62 5.44
CA ARG A 208 -0.20 -0.09 5.63
C ARG A 208 0.60 0.02 4.34
N ALA A 209 0.37 -0.89 3.39
CA ALA A 209 1.13 -0.97 2.15
C ALA A 209 0.72 0.06 1.10
N ILE A 210 -0.59 0.24 0.92
CA ILE A 210 -1.16 1.01 -0.19
C ILE A 210 -2.29 1.93 0.30
N GLY A 211 -3.02 1.50 1.33
CA GLY A 211 -4.33 1.98 1.72
C GLY A 211 -5.43 1.09 1.16
N THR A 212 -6.47 0.86 1.94
CA THR A 212 -7.67 0.13 1.49
C THR A 212 -8.78 1.11 1.09
N LEU A 213 -9.91 0.59 0.67
CA LEU A 213 -11.10 1.41 0.40
C LEU A 213 -11.73 1.99 1.68
N GLY A 214 -11.32 1.49 2.85
CA GLY A 214 -11.84 1.94 4.13
C GLY A 214 -13.33 1.62 4.33
N SER A 215 -14.01 2.43 5.14
CA SER A 215 -15.44 2.25 5.42
C SER A 215 -16.30 2.60 4.21
N ILE A 216 -17.24 1.70 3.87
CA ILE A 216 -18.20 1.93 2.78
C ILE A 216 -19.28 2.97 3.13
N GLU A 217 -19.41 3.37 4.39
CA GLU A 217 -20.49 4.24 4.84
C GLU A 217 -20.43 5.65 4.24
N GLY A 218 -19.22 6.22 4.15
CA GLY A 218 -19.00 7.51 3.54
C GLY A 218 -19.48 7.55 2.10
N ALA A 219 -19.10 6.55 1.32
CA ALA A 219 -19.49 6.41 -0.07
C ALA A 219 -20.99 6.20 -0.25
N LEU A 220 -21.61 5.35 0.59
CA LEU A 220 -23.06 5.16 0.57
C LEU A 220 -23.80 6.46 0.87
N LYS A 221 -23.34 7.23 1.84
CA LYS A 221 -23.93 8.52 2.22
C LYS A 221 -23.89 9.55 1.10
N GLU A 222 -22.79 9.67 0.40
CA GLU A 222 -22.64 10.59 -0.74
C GLU A 222 -23.62 10.27 -1.87
N LEU A 223 -23.98 9.01 -2.00
CA LEU A 223 -24.93 8.52 -3.00
C LEU A 223 -26.39 8.62 -2.56
N GLY A 224 -26.65 9.04 -1.33
CA GLY A 224 -27.97 8.94 -0.75
C GLY A 224 -28.43 7.48 -0.63
N ALA A 225 -27.48 6.55 -0.49
CA ALA A 225 -27.72 5.14 -0.36
C ALA A 225 -27.60 4.69 1.10
N SER A 226 -28.28 3.61 1.48
CA SER A 226 -28.15 3.00 2.80
C SER A 226 -28.52 1.54 2.78
N PHE A 227 -27.88 0.74 3.63
CA PHE A 227 -28.38 -0.61 3.93
C PHE A 227 -29.56 -0.51 4.90
N LYS A 228 -30.62 -1.25 4.60
CA LYS A 228 -31.73 -1.47 5.51
C LYS A 228 -31.52 -2.72 6.36
N SER A 229 -30.81 -3.71 5.83
CA SER A 229 -30.37 -4.92 6.52
C SER A 229 -29.23 -5.57 5.74
N GLY A 230 -28.48 -6.48 6.37
CA GLY A 230 -27.46 -7.30 5.73
C GLY A 230 -26.16 -6.56 5.44
N ARG A 231 -25.94 -5.37 6.01
CA ARG A 231 -24.68 -4.61 5.87
C ARG A 231 -23.47 -5.42 6.36
N GLU A 232 -23.66 -6.21 7.39
CA GLU A 232 -22.67 -7.12 7.97
C GLU A 232 -22.23 -8.23 7.00
N THR A 233 -22.97 -8.46 5.92
CA THR A 233 -22.62 -9.44 4.88
C THR A 233 -21.68 -8.88 3.81
N VAL A 234 -21.31 -7.60 3.91
CA VAL A 234 -20.34 -6.96 3.00
C VAL A 234 -18.93 -7.34 3.40
N SER A 235 -18.15 -7.82 2.46
CA SER A 235 -16.72 -8.06 2.63
C SER A 235 -15.93 -7.58 1.44
N LEU A 236 -14.73 -7.09 1.72
CA LEU A 236 -13.76 -6.55 0.77
C LEU A 236 -12.48 -7.36 0.92
N THR A 237 -12.19 -8.27 -0.01
CA THR A 237 -10.97 -9.08 0.02
C THR A 237 -9.96 -8.53 -0.97
N TYR A 238 -8.82 -8.07 -0.46
CA TYR A 238 -7.71 -7.53 -1.22
C TYR A 238 -6.70 -8.64 -1.51
N ASP A 239 -6.49 -8.94 -2.78
CA ASP A 239 -5.57 -9.94 -3.28
C ASP A 239 -4.61 -9.34 -4.33
N ASP A 240 -3.64 -10.14 -4.77
CA ASP A 240 -2.63 -9.76 -5.78
C ASP A 240 -1.90 -8.44 -5.45
N VAL A 241 -1.66 -8.24 -4.15
CA VAL A 241 -1.09 -7.00 -3.63
C VAL A 241 0.41 -6.98 -3.89
N SER A 242 0.82 -6.03 -4.71
CA SER A 242 2.21 -5.90 -5.14
C SER A 242 2.69 -4.45 -5.16
N ILE A 243 3.97 -4.27 -4.87
CA ILE A 243 4.66 -2.99 -4.85
C ILE A 243 5.97 -3.15 -5.60
N ARG A 244 6.23 -2.19 -6.50
CA ARG A 244 7.51 -2.00 -7.15
C ARG A 244 7.90 -0.53 -6.98
N ALA A 245 9.02 -0.27 -6.34
CA ALA A 245 9.49 1.08 -6.09
C ALA A 245 10.96 1.22 -6.51
N GLU A 246 11.23 2.12 -7.43
CA GLU A 246 12.57 2.51 -7.84
C GLU A 246 13.02 3.72 -7.02
N ILE A 247 14.15 3.59 -6.34
CA ILE A 247 14.66 4.53 -5.36
C ILE A 247 16.02 5.04 -5.82
N ASP A 248 16.19 6.35 -5.87
CA ASP A 248 17.46 6.99 -6.17
C ASP A 248 18.44 6.83 -4.99
N LYS A 249 19.65 6.33 -5.26
CA LYS A 249 20.66 6.05 -4.23
C LYS A 249 21.20 7.31 -3.54
N THR A 250 21.18 8.45 -4.24
CA THR A 250 21.73 9.70 -3.73
C THR A 250 20.73 10.41 -2.81
N THR A 251 19.46 10.49 -3.25
CA THR A 251 18.42 11.20 -2.51
C THR A 251 17.69 10.30 -1.52
N GLY A 252 17.65 8.99 -1.78
CA GLY A 252 16.84 8.02 -1.03
C GLY A 252 15.35 8.22 -1.23
N THR A 253 14.93 8.88 -2.32
CA THR A 253 13.52 9.11 -2.66
C THR A 253 13.07 8.17 -3.76
N ILE A 254 11.77 7.87 -3.80
CA ILE A 254 11.16 7.09 -4.88
C ILE A 254 11.07 7.98 -6.12
N VAL A 255 11.60 7.52 -7.24
CA VAL A 255 11.58 8.22 -8.53
C VAL A 255 10.57 7.62 -9.50
N HIS A 256 10.31 6.31 -9.38
CA HIS A 256 9.26 5.59 -10.08
C HIS A 256 8.65 4.55 -9.15
N GLY A 257 7.38 4.27 -9.30
CA GLY A 257 6.71 3.27 -8.49
C GLY A 257 5.43 2.75 -9.11
N GLN A 258 5.09 1.52 -8.74
CA GLN A 258 3.83 0.86 -9.07
C GLN A 258 3.31 0.15 -7.82
N TRP A 259 2.08 0.46 -7.46
CA TRP A 259 1.32 -0.18 -6.38
C TRP A 259 0.05 -0.74 -6.96
N HIS A 260 -0.25 -1.98 -6.64
CA HIS A 260 -1.38 -2.69 -7.24
C HIS A 260 -2.05 -3.62 -6.24
N TYR A 261 -3.37 -3.71 -6.32
CA TYR A 261 -4.16 -4.79 -5.74
C TYR A 261 -5.46 -5.02 -6.53
N VAL A 262 -6.04 -6.21 -6.35
CA VAL A 262 -7.40 -6.52 -6.77
C VAL A 262 -8.26 -6.64 -5.53
N VAL A 263 -9.33 -5.83 -5.43
CA VAL A 263 -10.32 -5.99 -4.38
C VAL A 263 -11.53 -6.75 -4.90
N LYS A 264 -11.86 -7.85 -4.21
CA LYS A 264 -13.07 -8.66 -4.43
C LYS A 264 -14.14 -8.19 -3.45
N VAL A 265 -15.14 -7.51 -3.98
CA VAL A 265 -16.31 -7.05 -3.23
C VAL A 265 -17.36 -8.14 -3.23
N LEU A 266 -17.82 -8.53 -2.05
CA LEU A 266 -18.95 -9.42 -1.87
C LEU A 266 -20.02 -8.72 -1.02
N VAL A 267 -21.26 -8.72 -1.49
CA VAL A 267 -22.45 -8.40 -0.69
C VAL A 267 -23.31 -9.65 -0.67
N GLY A 268 -23.44 -10.26 0.49
CA GLY A 268 -24.21 -11.50 0.68
C GLY A 268 -25.73 -11.30 0.51
N ASP A 269 -26.48 -11.52 1.56
CA ASP A 269 -27.94 -11.28 1.57
C ASP A 269 -28.21 -9.94 2.25
N ALA A 270 -28.51 -8.90 1.46
CA ALA A 270 -28.69 -7.56 1.95
C ALA A 270 -29.87 -6.85 1.30
N LYS A 271 -30.43 -5.88 2.03
CA LYS A 271 -31.44 -4.97 1.51
C LYS A 271 -30.92 -3.55 1.53
N ALA A 272 -30.78 -2.95 0.36
CA ALA A 272 -30.29 -1.59 0.21
C ALA A 272 -31.35 -0.67 -0.37
N SER A 273 -31.31 0.61 -0.02
CA SER A 273 -32.16 1.65 -0.59
C SER A 273 -31.33 2.80 -1.12
N ILE A 274 -31.79 3.38 -2.23
CA ILE A 274 -31.28 4.62 -2.79
C ILE A 274 -32.47 5.52 -3.02
N SER A 275 -32.49 6.65 -2.32
CA SER A 275 -33.65 7.54 -2.34
C SER A 275 -34.92 6.76 -1.94
N VAL A 276 -35.89 6.64 -2.83
CA VAL A 276 -37.19 5.94 -2.59
C VAL A 276 -37.22 4.48 -3.08
N LEU A 277 -36.16 4.00 -3.72
CA LEU A 277 -36.09 2.63 -4.23
C LEU A 277 -35.40 1.72 -3.25
N THR A 278 -35.92 0.51 -3.11
CA THR A 278 -35.32 -0.54 -2.31
C THR A 278 -35.06 -1.76 -3.19
N ALA A 279 -33.91 -2.38 -3.04
CA ALA A 279 -33.52 -3.60 -3.73
C ALA A 279 -33.01 -4.65 -2.74
N ASN A 280 -33.32 -5.91 -3.01
CA ASN A 280 -32.67 -7.03 -2.34
C ASN A 280 -31.46 -7.45 -3.15
N LEU A 281 -30.31 -7.52 -2.48
CA LEU A 281 -29.04 -7.94 -3.05
C LEU A 281 -28.77 -9.36 -2.57
N LYS A 282 -28.38 -10.25 -3.48
CA LYS A 282 -27.99 -11.63 -3.16
C LYS A 282 -26.68 -11.95 -3.86
N ASN A 283 -25.69 -12.33 -3.09
CA ASN A 283 -24.37 -12.75 -3.60
C ASN A 283 -23.82 -11.83 -4.70
N LEU A 284 -24.01 -10.51 -4.51
CA LEU A 284 -23.45 -9.53 -5.44
C LEU A 284 -21.93 -9.54 -5.33
N ARG A 285 -21.25 -9.67 -6.46
CA ARG A 285 -19.80 -9.76 -6.55
C ARG A 285 -19.27 -8.81 -7.62
N ALA A 286 -18.18 -8.15 -7.30
CA ALA A 286 -17.41 -7.34 -8.24
C ALA A 286 -15.93 -7.47 -7.89
N ASN A 287 -15.07 -7.49 -8.90
CA ASN A 287 -13.64 -7.39 -8.71
C ASN A 287 -13.19 -6.03 -9.28
N ILE A 288 -12.36 -5.33 -8.54
CA ILE A 288 -11.85 -4.02 -8.93
C ILE A 288 -10.34 -4.07 -8.87
N ASP A 289 -9.72 -3.76 -9.97
CA ASP A 289 -8.29 -3.59 -10.12
C ASP A 289 -7.94 -2.13 -9.79
N TYR A 290 -7.09 -1.94 -8.80
CA TYR A 290 -6.57 -0.64 -8.40
C TYR A 290 -5.06 -0.60 -8.63
N THR A 291 -4.62 0.41 -9.34
CA THR A 291 -3.20 0.62 -9.64
C THR A 291 -2.84 2.08 -9.48
N VAL A 292 -1.70 2.33 -8.84
CA VAL A 292 -1.04 3.64 -8.82
C VAL A 292 0.32 3.48 -9.49
N VAL A 293 0.65 4.39 -10.41
CA VAL A 293 1.97 4.47 -11.05
C VAL A 293 2.47 5.90 -10.94
N ILE A 294 3.70 6.08 -10.57
CA ILE A 294 4.41 7.36 -10.55
C ILE A 294 5.72 7.29 -11.31
#